data_690443e391da59b26aa52ba14d1ef758
#
_entry.id   690443e391da59b26aa52ba14d1ef758
#
_cell.length_a   1.000
_cell.length_b   1.000
_cell.length_c   1.000
_cell.angle_alpha   90.00
_cell.angle_beta   90.00
_cell.angle_gamma   90.00
#
_symmetry.space_group_name_H-M   'P 1'
#
loop_
_entity.id
_entity.type
_entity.pdbx_description
1 polymer ?
#
loop_
_entity_poly.entity_id
_entity_poly.type
_entity_poly.pdbx_seq_one_letter_code
_entity_poly.pdbx_strand_id
1 'polypeptide(L)'
;PPEILLDGWGYQDTHETLNTLTWGPDGWLYGAHGVFTQSNVGKPGAHDSERTRLNAGIWRFHPTKRTFEVFGEGTSNPWGMDWRNTDGQFILCCCVIPHLFHIVPGGNYKRQGGLPSNPYAYGEIKEICDHTFHKESGWAHAGLISLDTPIMPEKFRNSVIFGSIHGCSI
;
A
#
# COMPACT_ATOMS: atom_id res chain seq x y z
N PRO A 1 10.54 -8.42 26.74
CA PRO A 1 9.46 -8.81 25.85
C PRO A 1 9.19 -7.68 24.85
N PRO A 2 8.72 -8.01 23.64
CA PRO A 2 8.36 -6.99 22.66
C PRO A 2 7.22 -6.12 23.17
N GLU A 3 7.23 -4.83 22.81
CA GLU A 3 6.15 -3.89 23.07
C GLU A 3 5.16 -3.91 21.90
N ILE A 4 3.86 -4.02 22.19
CA ILE A 4 2.81 -3.88 21.17
C ILE A 4 2.51 -2.40 21.01
N LEU A 5 2.73 -1.85 19.84
CA LEU A 5 2.52 -0.43 19.55
C LEU A 5 1.12 -0.14 19.01
N LEU A 6 0.59 -1.05 18.22
CA LEU A 6 -0.72 -0.96 17.58
C LEU A 6 -1.43 -2.32 17.62
N ASP A 7 -2.74 -2.30 17.81
CA ASP A 7 -3.63 -3.45 17.69
C ASP A 7 -4.90 -3.09 16.90
N GLY A 8 -5.87 -4.00 16.85
CA GLY A 8 -7.13 -3.78 16.14
C GLY A 8 -7.07 -4.09 14.64
N TRP A 9 -6.01 -4.78 14.21
CA TRP A 9 -5.90 -5.30 12.86
C TRP A 9 -6.92 -6.42 12.63
N GLY A 10 -7.69 -6.31 11.55
CA GLY A 10 -8.60 -7.36 11.13
C GLY A 10 -7.88 -8.57 10.55
N TYR A 11 -8.57 -9.70 10.45
CA TYR A 11 -8.03 -10.96 9.94
C TYR A 11 -9.07 -11.77 9.14
N GLN A 12 -10.08 -11.10 8.61
CA GLN A 12 -11.10 -11.73 7.76
C GLN A 12 -10.46 -12.33 6.49
N ASP A 13 -9.48 -11.61 5.96
CA ASP A 13 -8.58 -12.09 4.93
C ASP A 13 -7.14 -11.86 5.39
N THR A 14 -6.49 -12.92 5.87
CA THR A 14 -5.21 -12.81 6.58
C THR A 14 -4.03 -12.40 5.70
N HIS A 15 -4.11 -12.58 4.39
CA HIS A 15 -3.07 -12.11 3.47
C HIS A 15 -3.21 -10.64 3.09
N GLU A 16 -4.31 -10.00 3.42
CA GLU A 16 -4.56 -8.58 3.15
C GLU A 16 -4.39 -7.67 4.38
N THR A 17 -4.20 -8.22 5.57
CA THR A 17 -4.39 -7.46 6.80
C THR A 17 -3.24 -6.50 7.13
N LEU A 18 -2.01 -6.92 6.99
CA LEU A 18 -0.82 -6.14 7.38
C LEU A 18 0.39 -6.60 6.58
N ASN A 19 0.72 -5.88 5.53
CA ASN A 19 1.82 -6.27 4.66
C ASN A 19 2.64 -5.08 4.15
N THR A 20 3.71 -5.40 3.43
CA THR A 20 4.54 -4.43 2.70
C THR A 20 5.03 -3.29 3.60
N LEU A 21 5.82 -3.63 4.64
CA LEU A 21 6.40 -2.61 5.51
C LEU A 21 7.62 -1.97 4.84
N THR A 22 7.61 -0.63 4.73
CA THR A 22 8.74 0.12 4.18
C THR A 22 8.94 1.45 4.91
N TRP A 23 10.20 1.90 5.00
CA TRP A 23 10.51 3.20 5.57
C TRP A 23 10.38 4.29 4.51
N GLY A 24 9.65 5.34 4.84
CA GLY A 24 9.61 6.53 4.02
C GLY A 24 10.82 7.45 4.25
N PRO A 25 11.13 8.33 3.28
CA PRO A 25 12.21 9.29 3.41
C PRO A 25 11.98 10.33 4.53
N ASP A 26 10.77 10.42 5.02
CA ASP A 26 10.32 11.28 6.13
C ASP A 26 10.48 10.62 7.52
N GLY A 27 10.99 9.40 7.58
CA GLY A 27 11.21 8.65 8.82
C GLY A 27 9.95 7.99 9.41
N TRP A 28 8.86 7.93 8.65
CA TRP A 28 7.69 7.13 9.01
C TRP A 28 7.82 5.70 8.47
N LEU A 29 7.25 4.76 9.20
CA LEU A 29 7.03 3.41 8.72
C LEU A 29 5.69 3.36 7.99
N TYR A 30 5.70 2.94 6.75
CA TYR A 30 4.51 2.75 5.91
C TYR A 30 4.15 1.28 5.81
N GLY A 31 2.87 1.01 5.68
CA GLY A 31 2.35 -0.33 5.44
C GLY A 31 1.09 -0.31 4.58
N ALA A 32 0.77 -1.44 4.01
CA ALA A 32 -0.39 -1.62 3.15
C ALA A 32 -1.47 -2.45 3.84
N HIS A 33 -2.71 -2.28 3.38
CA HIS A 33 -3.90 -2.97 3.86
C HIS A 33 -4.88 -3.19 2.72
N GLY A 34 -5.38 -4.39 2.59
CA GLY A 34 -6.26 -4.77 1.48
C GLY A 34 -7.74 -4.54 1.73
N VAL A 35 -8.54 -4.83 0.70
CA VAL A 35 -9.97 -4.47 0.61
C VAL A 35 -10.89 -5.44 1.33
N PHE A 36 -10.52 -6.71 1.49
CA PHE A 36 -11.38 -7.72 2.09
C PHE A 36 -11.20 -7.90 3.60
N THR A 37 -10.43 -7.01 4.22
CA THR A 37 -10.23 -6.96 5.66
C THR A 37 -10.68 -5.62 6.22
N GLN A 38 -11.30 -5.64 7.39
CA GLN A 38 -11.72 -4.44 8.13
C GLN A 38 -10.88 -4.33 9.40
N SER A 39 -10.24 -3.19 9.61
CA SER A 39 -9.43 -2.92 10.80
C SER A 39 -9.94 -1.67 11.52
N ASN A 40 -9.74 -1.65 12.83
CA ASN A 40 -9.99 -0.49 13.68
C ASN A 40 -8.73 -0.26 14.54
N VAL A 41 -7.72 0.36 13.94
CA VAL A 41 -6.35 0.39 14.44
C VAL A 41 -6.16 1.47 15.50
N GLY A 42 -5.50 1.13 16.57
CA GLY A 42 -5.18 2.07 17.65
C GLY A 42 -4.13 1.52 18.60
N LYS A 43 -3.86 2.29 19.65
CA LYS A 43 -3.01 1.83 20.76
C LYS A 43 -3.69 0.69 21.51
N PRO A 44 -2.93 -0.28 22.04
CA PRO A 44 -3.50 -1.31 22.90
C PRO A 44 -4.31 -0.73 24.05
N GLY A 45 -5.54 -1.23 24.22
CA GLY A 45 -6.47 -0.74 25.24
C GLY A 45 -7.19 0.57 24.91
N ALA A 46 -6.95 1.18 23.75
CA ALA A 46 -7.70 2.37 23.34
C ALA A 46 -9.19 2.06 23.11
N HIS A 47 -10.05 3.02 23.43
CA HIS A 47 -11.47 2.92 23.14
C HIS A 47 -11.74 2.98 21.62
N ASP A 48 -12.84 2.39 21.16
CA ASP A 48 -13.18 2.35 19.72
C ASP A 48 -13.27 3.74 19.07
N SER A 49 -13.69 4.74 19.80
CA SER A 49 -13.76 6.14 19.33
C SER A 49 -12.41 6.82 19.14
N GLU A 50 -11.34 6.23 19.69
CA GLU A 50 -9.96 6.72 19.58
C GLU A 50 -9.17 5.96 18.51
N ARG A 51 -9.80 4.99 17.86
CA ARG A 51 -9.20 4.14 16.84
C ARG A 51 -9.51 4.66 15.45
N THR A 52 -8.66 4.33 14.52
CA THR A 52 -8.81 4.69 13.11
C THR A 52 -9.28 3.50 12.29
N ARG A 53 -10.43 3.64 11.63
CA ARG A 53 -10.93 2.63 10.71
C ARG A 53 -10.08 2.59 9.45
N LEU A 54 -9.79 1.40 8.98
CA LEU A 54 -9.02 1.16 7.78
C LEU A 54 -9.58 -0.03 7.00
N ASN A 55 -9.87 0.20 5.74
CA ASN A 55 -10.22 -0.81 4.76
C ASN A 55 -9.70 -0.38 3.39
N ALA A 56 -8.81 -1.12 2.82
CA ALA A 56 -8.03 -0.79 1.63
C ALA A 56 -7.31 0.56 1.73
N GLY A 57 -6.02 0.53 1.71
CA GLY A 57 -5.23 1.75 1.73
C GLY A 57 -3.80 1.57 2.23
N ILE A 58 -3.16 2.68 2.29
CA ILE A 58 -1.81 2.82 2.82
C ILE A 58 -1.90 3.56 4.15
N TRP A 59 -1.27 3.02 5.15
CA TRP A 59 -1.14 3.63 6.46
C TRP A 59 0.31 3.96 6.75
N ARG A 60 0.54 4.83 7.76
CA ARG A 60 1.88 5.11 8.27
C ARG A 60 1.89 5.22 9.79
N PHE A 61 3.04 4.93 10.37
CA PHE A 61 3.29 5.03 11.79
C PHE A 61 4.59 5.78 12.08
N HIS A 62 4.51 6.79 12.95
CA HIS A 62 5.70 7.53 13.37
C HIS A 62 6.29 6.90 14.63
N PRO A 63 7.53 6.36 14.58
CA PRO A 63 8.06 5.53 15.65
C PRO A 63 8.28 6.28 16.98
N THR A 64 8.71 7.53 16.93
CA THR A 64 8.98 8.33 18.13
C THR A 64 7.75 9.06 18.65
N LYS A 65 6.90 9.59 17.79
CA LYS A 65 5.64 10.25 18.18
C LYS A 65 4.54 9.25 18.53
N ARG A 66 4.71 7.98 18.11
CA ARG A 66 3.73 6.90 18.27
C ARG A 66 2.36 7.26 17.69
N THR A 67 2.35 7.93 16.56
CA THR A 67 1.15 8.38 15.85
C THR A 67 0.89 7.45 14.67
N PHE A 68 -0.33 6.98 14.54
CA PHE A 68 -0.83 6.21 13.40
C PHE A 68 -1.74 7.07 12.54
N GLU A 69 -1.60 6.98 11.22
CA GLU A 69 -2.41 7.71 10.26
C GLU A 69 -2.70 6.86 9.03
N VAL A 70 -3.89 7.04 8.44
CA VAL A 70 -4.17 6.59 7.07
C VAL A 70 -3.56 7.60 6.12
N PHE A 71 -2.64 7.16 5.28
CA PHE A 71 -1.93 8.02 4.34
C PHE A 71 -2.69 8.21 3.03
N GLY A 72 -3.35 7.15 2.55
CA GLY A 72 -4.22 7.17 1.38
C GLY A 72 -5.20 6.00 1.43
N GLU A 73 -6.40 6.19 0.93
CA GLU A 73 -7.45 5.18 0.94
C GLU A 73 -7.69 4.60 -0.46
N GLY A 74 -8.13 3.35 -0.51
CA GLY A 74 -8.50 2.68 -1.75
C GLY A 74 -7.47 1.66 -2.21
N THR A 75 -7.49 1.37 -3.50
CA THR A 75 -6.79 0.26 -4.15
C THR A 75 -7.50 -1.09 -3.92
N SER A 76 -6.78 -2.21 -3.99
CA SER A 76 -7.34 -3.55 -3.82
C SER A 76 -6.54 -4.34 -2.78
N ASN A 77 -5.63 -5.13 -3.27
CA ASN A 77 -4.71 -5.95 -2.48
C ASN A 77 -3.28 -5.52 -2.77
N PRO A 78 -2.78 -4.48 -2.11
CA PRO A 78 -1.44 -3.95 -2.35
C PRO A 78 -0.37 -4.88 -1.76
N TRP A 79 0.64 -5.22 -2.58
CA TRP A 79 1.72 -6.13 -2.22
C TRP A 79 3.10 -5.63 -2.63
N GLY A 80 3.25 -4.36 -2.82
CA GLY A 80 4.55 -3.75 -3.10
C GLY A 80 4.44 -2.24 -3.12
N MET A 81 5.36 -1.56 -2.48
CA MET A 81 5.45 -0.11 -2.52
C MET A 81 6.88 0.35 -2.31
N ASP A 82 7.23 1.42 -2.98
CA ASP A 82 8.56 2.01 -2.86
C ASP A 82 8.54 3.50 -3.17
N TRP A 83 9.57 4.18 -2.69
CA TRP A 83 9.82 5.59 -2.94
C TRP A 83 10.84 5.75 -4.04
N ARG A 84 10.55 6.58 -5.02
CA ARG A 84 11.54 6.97 -6.02
C ARG A 84 12.56 7.92 -5.39
N ASN A 85 13.85 7.58 -5.50
CA ASN A 85 14.91 8.36 -4.87
C ASN A 85 15.15 9.69 -5.58
N THR A 86 14.84 9.79 -6.87
CA THR A 86 15.11 10.97 -7.69
C THR A 86 14.13 12.13 -7.43
N ASP A 87 12.88 11.83 -7.12
CA ASP A 87 11.81 12.85 -6.99
C ASP A 87 10.90 12.63 -5.77
N GLY A 88 11.17 11.61 -4.95
CA GLY A 88 10.40 11.32 -3.75
C GLY A 88 8.96 10.84 -4.01
N GLN A 89 8.64 10.42 -5.24
CA GLN A 89 7.29 9.93 -5.56
C GLN A 89 7.07 8.53 -4.98
N PHE A 90 5.89 8.32 -4.43
CA PHE A 90 5.50 7.06 -3.81
C PHE A 90 4.67 6.22 -4.78
N ILE A 91 5.18 5.06 -5.14
CA ILE A 91 4.55 4.13 -6.08
C ILE A 91 4.12 2.87 -5.36
N LEU A 92 2.93 2.39 -5.69
CA LEU A 92 2.34 1.19 -5.10
C LEU A 92 1.91 0.22 -6.19
N CYS A 93 2.16 -1.06 -5.95
CA CYS A 93 1.71 -2.17 -6.78
C CYS A 93 0.59 -2.94 -6.09
N CYS A 94 -0.49 -3.17 -6.81
CA CYS A 94 -1.61 -4.02 -6.39
C CYS A 94 -1.64 -5.35 -7.12
N CYS A 95 -2.20 -6.37 -6.46
CA CYS A 95 -2.39 -7.70 -7.01
C CYS A 95 -3.58 -7.65 -7.95
N VAL A 96 -4.55 -7.60 -8.28
CA VAL A 96 -5.65 -8.01 -9.16
C VAL A 96 -6.35 -6.94 -10.01
N ILE A 97 -6.11 -5.68 -9.81
CA ILE A 97 -6.66 -4.58 -10.65
C ILE A 97 -5.52 -3.98 -11.48
N PRO A 98 -5.76 -3.04 -12.39
CA PRO A 98 -4.65 -2.28 -12.95
C PRO A 98 -3.74 -1.88 -11.80
N HIS A 99 -2.47 -2.26 -11.86
CA HIS A 99 -1.71 -2.62 -10.67
C HIS A 99 -0.79 -1.53 -10.13
N LEU A 100 -0.58 -0.42 -10.85
CA LEU A 100 0.30 0.66 -10.40
C LEU A 100 -0.47 1.94 -10.06
N PHE A 101 -0.13 2.49 -8.90
CA PHE A 101 -0.68 3.74 -8.41
C PHE A 101 0.43 4.67 -7.96
N HIS A 102 0.26 5.96 -8.24
CA HIS A 102 1.04 7.03 -7.63
C HIS A 102 0.31 7.51 -6.39
N ILE A 103 0.89 7.31 -5.22
CA ILE A 103 0.24 7.56 -3.94
C ILE A 103 0.60 8.95 -3.42
N VAL A 104 -0.42 9.71 -3.05
CA VAL A 104 -0.27 11.03 -2.43
C VAL A 104 -1.02 11.08 -1.08
N PRO A 105 -0.60 11.93 -0.13
CA PRO A 105 -1.28 12.07 1.15
C PRO A 105 -2.76 12.45 0.97
N GLY A 106 -3.65 11.74 1.65
CA GLY A 106 -5.09 11.98 1.59
C GLY A 106 -5.76 11.57 0.28
N GLY A 107 -5.04 10.90 -0.62
CA GLY A 107 -5.59 10.40 -1.88
C GLY A 107 -6.67 9.35 -1.64
N ASN A 108 -7.76 9.43 -2.43
CA ASN A 108 -8.78 8.39 -2.53
C ASN A 108 -8.65 7.70 -3.89
N TYR A 109 -8.33 6.42 -3.87
CA TYR A 109 -7.97 5.64 -5.05
C TYR A 109 -9.09 4.70 -5.46
N LYS A 110 -9.14 4.41 -6.77
CA LYS A 110 -10.03 3.39 -7.31
C LYS A 110 -9.91 2.09 -6.53
N ARG A 111 -11.05 1.56 -6.13
CA ARG A 111 -11.17 0.36 -5.29
C ARG A 111 -11.66 -0.83 -6.11
N GLN A 112 -11.28 -2.03 -5.71
CA GLN A 112 -11.88 -3.24 -6.22
C GLN A 112 -13.30 -3.44 -5.67
N GLY A 113 -13.56 -2.94 -4.48
CA GLY A 113 -14.86 -3.05 -3.83
C GLY A 113 -14.95 -2.22 -2.56
N GLY A 114 -16.12 -2.24 -1.91
CA GLY A 114 -16.37 -1.46 -0.71
C GLY A 114 -16.56 0.04 -0.98
N LEU A 115 -16.69 0.78 0.09
CA LEU A 115 -16.81 2.24 0.07
C LEU A 115 -15.63 2.86 0.83
N PRO A 116 -15.19 4.07 0.46
CA PRO A 116 -14.16 4.78 1.21
C PRO A 116 -14.63 5.03 2.65
N SER A 117 -13.71 5.00 3.60
CA SER A 117 -14.00 5.34 4.99
C SER A 117 -14.23 6.84 5.17
N ASN A 118 -13.61 7.64 4.30
CA ASN A 118 -13.80 9.09 4.28
C ASN A 118 -15.12 9.47 3.57
N PRO A 119 -16.12 10.01 4.31
CA PRO A 119 -17.41 10.37 3.73
C PRO A 119 -17.34 11.58 2.78
N TYR A 120 -16.22 12.28 2.73
CA TYR A 120 -16.01 13.47 1.90
C TYR A 120 -15.18 13.17 0.65
N ALA A 121 -14.98 11.90 0.29
CA ALA A 121 -14.31 11.53 -0.93
C ALA A 121 -15.21 11.81 -2.16
N TYR A 122 -14.85 12.79 -2.99
CA TYR A 122 -15.63 13.22 -4.14
C TYR A 122 -15.33 12.45 -5.43
N GLY A 123 -14.24 11.75 -5.49
CA GLY A 123 -13.83 11.00 -6.67
C GLY A 123 -12.67 10.08 -6.36
N GLU A 124 -12.24 9.35 -7.37
CA GLU A 124 -11.18 8.36 -7.25
C GLU A 124 -10.02 8.70 -8.16
N ILE A 125 -8.81 8.62 -7.62
CA ILE A 125 -7.57 8.64 -8.39
C ILE A 125 -7.41 7.26 -9.03
N LYS A 126 -7.16 7.24 -10.33
CA LYS A 126 -6.99 6.02 -11.09
C LYS A 126 -5.55 5.51 -11.01
N GLU A 127 -5.40 4.28 -11.43
CA GLU A 127 -4.12 3.66 -11.74
C GLU A 127 -3.34 4.47 -12.80
N ILE A 128 -2.00 4.33 -12.78
CA ILE A 128 -1.09 4.99 -13.73
C ILE A 128 -0.61 4.06 -14.85
N CYS A 129 -1.19 2.89 -14.98
CA CYS A 129 -0.84 1.92 -16.02
C CYS A 129 -2.07 1.13 -16.48
N ASP A 130 -1.98 0.54 -17.66
CA ASP A 130 -2.87 -0.52 -18.08
C ASP A 130 -2.53 -1.82 -17.36
N HIS A 131 -3.50 -2.73 -17.26
CA HIS A 131 -3.27 -4.03 -16.65
C HIS A 131 -2.34 -4.89 -17.51
N THR A 132 -1.24 -5.36 -16.93
CA THR A 132 -0.32 -6.25 -17.61
C THR A 132 -0.87 -7.67 -17.60
N PHE A 133 -1.13 -8.21 -18.78
CA PHE A 133 -1.52 -9.61 -18.96
C PHE A 133 -0.30 -10.46 -19.28
N HIS A 134 -0.03 -11.45 -18.44
CA HIS A 134 0.97 -12.47 -18.71
C HIS A 134 0.34 -13.63 -19.48
N LYS A 135 1.06 -14.13 -20.50
CA LYS A 135 0.56 -15.25 -21.33
C LYS A 135 0.29 -16.52 -20.52
N GLU A 136 1.09 -16.72 -19.47
CA GLU A 136 1.06 -17.92 -18.64
C GLU A 136 0.03 -17.85 -17.51
N SER A 137 -0.66 -16.76 -17.34
CA SER A 137 -1.73 -16.55 -16.35
C SER A 137 -1.47 -15.53 -15.25
N GLY A 138 -2.56 -15.04 -14.70
CA GLY A 138 -2.65 -14.44 -13.38
C GLY A 138 -2.24 -12.97 -13.31
N TRP A 139 -2.67 -12.36 -12.23
CA TRP A 139 -2.60 -10.91 -12.04
C TRP A 139 -2.12 -10.57 -10.63
N ALA A 140 -1.34 -11.47 -10.04
CA ALA A 140 -0.81 -11.31 -8.70
C ALA A 140 0.56 -10.64 -8.75
N HIS A 141 0.56 -9.33 -8.79
CA HIS A 141 1.78 -8.53 -8.79
C HIS A 141 2.21 -8.22 -7.35
N ALA A 142 3.51 -8.36 -7.06
CA ALA A 142 4.06 -8.17 -5.72
C ALA A 142 5.52 -7.74 -5.74
N GLY A 143 5.99 -7.13 -4.63
CA GLY A 143 7.41 -6.87 -4.41
C GLY A 143 7.97 -5.73 -5.25
N LEU A 144 7.26 -4.61 -5.39
CA LEU A 144 7.70 -3.47 -6.19
C LEU A 144 8.96 -2.83 -5.62
N ILE A 145 9.91 -2.54 -6.52
CA ILE A 145 11.13 -1.76 -6.24
C ILE A 145 11.33 -0.74 -7.36
N SER A 146 11.68 0.48 -7.00
CA SER A 146 12.09 1.53 -7.94
C SER A 146 13.55 1.39 -8.33
N LEU A 147 13.84 1.43 -9.63
CA LEU A 147 15.18 1.28 -10.20
C LEU A 147 15.75 2.64 -10.64
N ASP A 148 15.72 3.63 -9.78
CA ASP A 148 16.19 4.99 -10.06
C ASP A 148 17.57 5.30 -9.44
N THR A 149 18.40 4.30 -9.31
CA THR A 149 19.77 4.42 -8.80
C THR A 149 20.81 4.45 -9.94
N PRO A 150 21.91 5.22 -9.81
CA PRO A 150 22.96 5.29 -10.82
C PRO A 150 23.74 3.97 -11.00
N ILE A 151 23.62 3.03 -10.04
CA ILE A 151 24.24 1.70 -10.14
C ILE A 151 23.59 0.85 -11.24
N MET A 152 22.27 1.08 -11.49
CA MET A 152 21.56 0.35 -12.54
C MET A 152 22.00 0.77 -13.94
N PRO A 153 22.08 -0.18 -14.90
CA PRO A 153 22.26 0.15 -16.30
C PRO A 153 21.23 1.17 -16.77
N GLU A 154 21.66 2.14 -17.59
CA GLU A 154 20.83 3.29 -18.03
C GLU A 154 19.44 2.88 -18.55
N LYS A 155 19.38 1.79 -19.32
CA LYS A 155 18.13 1.27 -19.89
C LYS A 155 17.07 0.86 -18.85
N PHE A 156 17.45 0.64 -17.60
CA PHE A 156 16.54 0.26 -16.51
C PHE A 156 16.28 1.40 -15.52
N ARG A 157 17.00 2.52 -15.63
CA ARG A 157 16.79 3.67 -14.75
C ARG A 157 15.42 4.28 -14.98
N ASN A 158 14.84 4.83 -13.92
CA ASN A 158 13.49 5.42 -13.92
C ASN A 158 12.37 4.42 -14.27
N SER A 159 12.58 3.14 -14.00
CA SER A 159 11.57 2.10 -14.10
C SER A 159 11.24 1.52 -12.72
N VAL A 160 10.23 0.69 -12.67
CA VAL A 160 9.90 -0.14 -11.52
C VAL A 160 10.00 -1.60 -11.91
N ILE A 161 10.36 -2.44 -10.93
CA ILE A 161 10.36 -3.89 -11.09
C ILE A 161 9.47 -4.50 -10.02
N PHE A 162 8.70 -5.49 -10.40
CA PHE A 162 7.86 -6.28 -9.51
C PHE A 162 7.65 -7.67 -10.08
N GLY A 163 7.36 -8.63 -9.21
CA GLY A 163 7.13 -10.02 -9.61
C GLY A 163 5.68 -10.30 -9.97
N SER A 164 5.47 -11.31 -10.80
CA SER A 164 4.18 -11.97 -11.01
C SER A 164 4.22 -13.35 -10.36
N ILE A 165 3.43 -13.53 -9.30
CA ILE A 165 3.40 -14.80 -8.55
C ILE A 165 2.91 -15.95 -9.44
N HIS A 166 1.88 -15.70 -10.24
CA HIS A 166 1.30 -16.73 -11.11
C HIS A 166 2.12 -16.97 -12.38
N GLY A 167 2.72 -15.92 -12.94
CA GLY A 167 3.54 -16.03 -14.14
C GLY A 167 4.96 -16.49 -13.86
N CYS A 168 5.38 -16.59 -12.60
CA CYS A 168 6.76 -16.89 -12.19
C CYS A 168 7.79 -16.02 -12.96
N SER A 169 7.48 -14.75 -13.13
CA SER A 169 8.23 -13.79 -13.94
C SER A 169 8.38 -12.44 -13.23
N ILE A 170 9.28 -11.66 -13.76
CA ILE A 170 9.56 -10.28 -13.33
C ILE A 170 9.38 -9.35 -14.51
#